data_a68ee3cc2db3dbaedefa8f0267fa25fe
#
_entry.id   a68ee3cc2db3dbaedefa8f0267fa25fe
#
_cell.length_a   1.000
_cell.length_b   1.000
_cell.length_c   1.000
_cell.angle_alpha   90.00
_cell.angle_beta   90.00
_cell.angle_gamma   90.00
#
_symmetry.space_group_name_H-M   'P 1'
#
loop_
_entity.id
_entity.type
_entity.pdbx_description
1 polymer ?
#
loop_
_entity_poly.entity_id
_entity_poly.type
_entity_poly.pdbx_seq_one_letter_code
_entity_poly.pdbx_strand_id
1 'polypeptide(L)'
;MLAIRKGSATKGVAMYEIEEPEVPEGWALVKVLKASICGTDVHIYQWNEWSQKRMKPPVTIGHEFVGKVLKVNKGTGRVQEGDIVSAESHVVCHVCRMCRRNMYHACENTRIIGVHMDGAFAEYIAIPEENLVKLPGSVPLEAGSVLEPFGNAVHTVQSVDVRGKRVVVTGVGPIGVMAIPVAKALGAVEIIATDLSDYRLKLASDVGADVVINVKEQDPVQIVQDLGGADVVLEMSGSEKALNQGLEMIVPGGEMAILGLPDNRVSLDLANNVVSKGITIRGITGRRLWETWDLGVSLVSSGKVDLKKVITHQFDFKDYEAAFSAMMSGNSGKVVLNVSQ
;
A
#
# COMPACT_ATOMS: atom_id res chain seq x y z
N MET A 1 -0.96 -4.83 27.77
CA MET A 1 -1.23 -3.84 26.70
C MET A 1 -2.48 -4.21 25.93
N LEU A 2 -3.19 -3.22 25.38
CA LEU A 2 -4.31 -3.47 24.49
C LEU A 2 -3.84 -3.84 23.08
N ALA A 3 -4.51 -4.83 22.45
CA ALA A 3 -4.22 -5.26 21.10
C ALA A 3 -5.50 -5.76 20.38
N ILE A 4 -5.64 -5.48 19.10
CA ILE A 4 -6.68 -6.03 18.24
C ILE A 4 -6.13 -7.29 17.58
N ARG A 5 -6.77 -8.43 17.87
CA ARG A 5 -6.28 -9.73 17.44
C ARG A 5 -7.30 -10.51 16.65
N LYS A 6 -6.79 -11.29 15.72
CA LYS A 6 -7.48 -12.44 15.16
C LYS A 6 -7.35 -13.60 16.15
N GLY A 7 -8.31 -13.72 17.06
CA GLY A 7 -8.25 -14.71 18.16
C GLY A 7 -8.59 -16.14 17.72
N SER A 8 -9.40 -16.31 16.68
CA SER A 8 -9.86 -17.59 16.18
C SER A 8 -10.05 -17.62 14.67
N ALA A 9 -10.17 -18.81 14.09
CA ALA A 9 -10.37 -19.05 12.66
C ALA A 9 -11.84 -18.82 12.22
N THR A 10 -12.41 -17.65 12.60
CA THR A 10 -13.79 -17.26 12.29
C THR A 10 -13.85 -15.80 11.87
N LYS A 11 -14.95 -15.31 11.29
CA LYS A 11 -15.14 -13.89 10.96
C LYS A 11 -14.99 -13.02 12.20
N GLY A 12 -14.41 -11.82 12.03
CA GLY A 12 -14.22 -10.81 13.07
C GLY A 12 -12.82 -10.79 13.66
N VAL A 13 -12.53 -9.72 14.36
CA VAL A 13 -11.36 -9.49 15.22
C VAL A 13 -11.87 -8.93 16.53
N ALA A 14 -11.08 -8.99 17.59
CA ALA A 14 -11.48 -8.45 18.89
C ALA A 14 -10.30 -7.79 19.60
N MET A 15 -10.60 -6.90 20.52
CA MET A 15 -9.62 -6.28 21.39
C MET A 15 -9.36 -7.19 22.59
N TYR A 16 -8.10 -7.38 22.90
CA TYR A 16 -7.61 -8.19 24.02
C TYR A 16 -6.63 -7.37 24.85
N GLU A 17 -6.59 -7.67 26.13
CA GLU A 17 -5.48 -7.29 26.99
C GLU A 17 -4.45 -8.44 26.97
N ILE A 18 -3.23 -8.14 26.57
CA ILE A 18 -2.13 -9.11 26.43
C ILE A 18 -0.85 -8.59 27.09
N GLU A 19 0.11 -9.47 27.33
CA GLU A 19 1.44 -9.08 27.80
C GLU A 19 2.18 -8.25 26.73
N GLU A 20 3.10 -7.39 27.19
CA GLU A 20 4.01 -6.68 26.27
C GLU A 20 4.91 -7.68 25.57
N PRO A 21 5.29 -7.41 24.28
CA PRO A 21 6.09 -8.36 23.53
C PRO A 21 7.53 -8.41 24.07
N GLU A 22 8.10 -9.62 24.11
CA GLU A 22 9.54 -9.78 24.29
C GLU A 22 10.28 -9.18 23.08
N VAL A 23 11.47 -8.61 23.36
CA VAL A 23 12.31 -7.97 22.35
C VAL A 23 13.55 -8.82 22.10
N PRO A 24 13.56 -9.68 21.07
CA PRO A 24 14.73 -10.50 20.73
C PRO A 24 15.96 -9.65 20.39
N GLU A 25 17.14 -10.27 20.38
CA GLU A 25 18.36 -9.63 19.90
C GLU A 25 18.22 -9.19 18.43
N GLY A 26 18.62 -7.97 18.08
CA GLY A 26 18.46 -7.37 16.76
C GLY A 26 17.06 -6.78 16.51
N TRP A 27 16.19 -6.74 17.54
CA TRP A 27 14.84 -6.20 17.45
C TRP A 27 14.70 -4.91 18.25
N ALA A 28 13.68 -4.15 17.94
CA ALA A 28 13.30 -2.95 18.68
C ALA A 28 11.87 -3.08 19.23
N LEU A 29 11.63 -2.47 20.39
CA LEU A 29 10.30 -2.20 20.93
C LEU A 29 9.87 -0.82 20.48
N VAL A 30 8.72 -0.74 19.84
CA VAL A 30 8.14 0.50 19.34
C VAL A 30 6.78 0.73 20.00
N LYS A 31 6.58 1.91 20.62
CA LYS A 31 5.26 2.39 21.00
C LYS A 31 4.53 2.83 19.75
N VAL A 32 3.42 2.18 19.43
CA VAL A 32 2.60 2.53 18.26
C VAL A 32 1.79 3.78 18.59
N LEU A 33 1.94 4.82 17.77
CA LEU A 33 1.20 6.07 17.90
C LEU A 33 -0.06 6.05 17.05
N LYS A 34 0.10 5.71 15.77
CA LYS A 34 -1.01 5.58 14.83
C LYS A 34 -0.79 4.35 13.96
N ALA A 35 -1.89 3.71 13.57
CA ALA A 35 -1.89 2.60 12.62
C ALA A 35 -2.95 2.81 11.55
N SER A 36 -2.81 2.24 10.36
CA SER A 36 -3.84 2.36 9.33
C SER A 36 -4.35 0.99 8.87
N ILE A 37 -5.62 0.96 8.47
CA ILE A 37 -6.27 -0.27 8.03
C ILE A 37 -5.95 -0.53 6.56
N CYS A 38 -5.48 -1.74 6.26
CA CYS A 38 -5.23 -2.27 4.92
C CYS A 38 -6.39 -3.14 4.43
N GLY A 39 -6.50 -3.32 3.11
CA GLY A 39 -7.38 -4.34 2.53
C GLY A 39 -7.09 -5.76 3.04
N THR A 40 -5.82 -6.05 3.33
CA THR A 40 -5.40 -7.30 3.98
C THR A 40 -6.06 -7.51 5.34
N ASP A 41 -6.19 -6.46 6.16
CA ASP A 41 -6.86 -6.53 7.47
C ASP A 41 -8.35 -6.82 7.31
N VAL A 42 -8.98 -6.27 6.25
CA VAL A 42 -10.38 -6.59 5.89
C VAL A 42 -10.52 -8.07 5.49
N HIS A 43 -9.59 -8.62 4.69
CA HIS A 43 -9.58 -10.05 4.37
C HIS A 43 -9.44 -10.92 5.62
N ILE A 44 -8.59 -10.52 6.58
CA ILE A 44 -8.42 -11.19 7.87
C ILE A 44 -9.72 -11.09 8.70
N TYR A 45 -10.32 -9.91 8.76
CA TYR A 45 -11.60 -9.69 9.44
C TYR A 45 -12.69 -10.61 8.88
N GLN A 46 -12.82 -10.67 7.55
CA GLN A 46 -13.80 -11.52 6.86
C GLN A 46 -13.48 -13.00 6.92
N TRP A 47 -12.23 -13.36 7.24
CA TRP A 47 -11.72 -14.74 7.28
C TRP A 47 -11.89 -15.46 5.94
N ASN A 48 -11.57 -14.78 4.84
CA ASN A 48 -11.67 -15.33 3.51
C ASN A 48 -10.60 -16.40 3.22
N GLU A 49 -10.67 -17.02 2.06
CA GLU A 49 -9.77 -18.11 1.64
C GLU A 49 -8.28 -17.71 1.67
N TRP A 50 -7.98 -16.46 1.32
CA TRP A 50 -6.62 -15.92 1.37
C TRP A 50 -6.05 -15.95 2.81
N SER A 51 -6.86 -15.50 3.77
CA SER A 51 -6.48 -15.47 5.20
C SER A 51 -6.33 -16.87 5.78
N GLN A 52 -7.27 -17.76 5.45
CA GLN A 52 -7.26 -19.15 5.91
C GLN A 52 -6.00 -19.92 5.49
N LYS A 53 -5.48 -19.62 4.29
CA LYS A 53 -4.27 -20.27 3.76
C LYS A 53 -2.96 -19.73 4.37
N ARG A 54 -2.97 -18.50 4.91
CA ARG A 54 -1.74 -17.80 5.30
C ARG A 54 -1.59 -17.55 6.79
N MET A 55 -2.67 -17.54 7.53
CA MET A 55 -2.68 -17.11 8.91
C MET A 55 -3.05 -18.23 9.87
N LYS A 56 -2.38 -18.27 11.02
CA LYS A 56 -2.68 -19.20 12.12
C LYS A 56 -3.00 -18.40 13.38
N PRO A 57 -4.29 -18.17 13.70
CA PRO A 57 -4.66 -17.48 14.94
C PRO A 57 -4.17 -18.25 16.19
N PRO A 58 -3.89 -17.57 17.33
CA PRO A 58 -4.11 -16.12 17.54
C PRO A 58 -2.95 -15.26 17.04
N VAL A 59 -3.25 -14.12 16.36
CA VAL A 59 -2.25 -13.15 15.88
C VAL A 59 -2.79 -11.73 16.07
N THR A 60 -1.98 -10.81 16.59
CA THR A 60 -2.24 -9.37 16.55
C THR A 60 -2.09 -8.91 15.11
N ILE A 61 -3.11 -8.25 14.55
CA ILE A 61 -3.11 -7.83 13.14
C ILE A 61 -2.53 -6.43 12.96
N GLY A 62 -2.53 -5.92 11.72
CA GLY A 62 -2.02 -4.61 11.36
C GLY A 62 -0.53 -4.60 11.02
N HIS A 63 -0.18 -3.85 9.96
CA HIS A 63 1.20 -3.79 9.45
C HIS A 63 1.58 -2.41 8.92
N GLU A 64 0.68 -1.47 8.98
CA GLU A 64 0.86 -0.09 8.57
C GLU A 64 0.81 0.80 9.81
N PHE A 65 1.93 1.42 10.21
CA PHE A 65 1.97 2.21 11.43
C PHE A 65 3.07 3.25 11.44
N VAL A 66 2.95 4.17 12.39
CA VAL A 66 4.02 5.05 12.86
C VAL A 66 4.11 4.92 14.37
N GLY A 67 5.33 4.93 14.88
CA GLY A 67 5.56 4.78 16.31
C GLY A 67 6.86 5.42 16.78
N LYS A 68 7.09 5.37 18.09
CA LYS A 68 8.29 5.84 18.76
C LYS A 68 9.10 4.66 19.29
N VAL A 69 10.36 4.58 18.93
CA VAL A 69 11.29 3.57 19.46
C VAL A 69 11.48 3.78 20.96
N LEU A 70 11.21 2.74 21.75
CA LEU A 70 11.42 2.74 23.21
C LEU A 70 12.70 2.04 23.60
N LYS A 71 13.09 1.00 22.85
CA LYS A 71 14.28 0.19 23.16
C LYS A 71 14.76 -0.51 21.91
N VAL A 72 16.05 -0.65 21.75
CA VAL A 72 16.69 -1.53 20.74
C VAL A 72 17.54 -2.55 21.48
N ASN A 73 17.35 -3.85 21.21
CA ASN A 73 18.11 -4.92 21.86
C ASN A 73 19.25 -5.36 20.94
N LYS A 74 20.50 -4.92 21.26
CA LYS A 74 21.70 -5.22 20.48
C LYS A 74 21.54 -4.96 18.97
N GLY A 75 21.02 -3.78 18.64
CA GLY A 75 20.78 -3.39 17.24
C GLY A 75 22.06 -2.97 16.51
N THR A 76 21.89 -2.65 15.23
CA THR A 76 22.94 -2.21 14.30
C THR A 76 23.18 -0.69 14.35
N GLY A 77 22.33 0.06 15.06
CA GLY A 77 22.40 1.53 15.17
C GLY A 77 21.63 2.26 14.04
N ARG A 78 20.77 1.58 13.30
CA ARG A 78 19.89 2.22 12.30
C ARG A 78 18.89 3.16 12.94
N VAL A 79 18.38 2.80 14.11
CA VAL A 79 17.48 3.59 14.91
C VAL A 79 17.93 3.61 16.35
N GLN A 80 17.50 4.61 17.11
CA GLN A 80 17.79 4.76 18.53
C GLN A 80 16.51 5.07 19.31
N GLU A 81 16.58 4.92 20.61
CA GLU A 81 15.49 5.29 21.52
C GLU A 81 15.07 6.75 21.30
N GLY A 82 13.77 6.98 21.21
CA GLY A 82 13.18 8.28 20.94
C GLY A 82 12.91 8.58 19.46
N ASP A 83 13.49 7.83 18.52
CA ASP A 83 13.24 8.02 17.09
C ASP A 83 11.78 7.75 16.74
N ILE A 84 11.23 8.56 15.84
CA ILE A 84 9.94 8.31 15.19
C ILE A 84 10.19 7.46 13.94
N VAL A 85 9.44 6.37 13.82
CA VAL A 85 9.66 5.35 12.80
C VAL A 85 8.35 4.88 12.16
N SER A 86 8.42 4.51 10.90
CA SER A 86 7.49 3.57 10.26
C SER A 86 8.24 2.26 9.98
N ALA A 87 7.61 1.30 9.32
CA ALA A 87 8.26 0.02 9.09
C ALA A 87 7.87 -0.65 7.77
N GLU A 88 8.82 -1.37 7.20
CA GLU A 88 8.57 -2.36 6.16
C GLU A 88 7.89 -3.59 6.77
N SER A 89 6.74 -3.95 6.21
CA SER A 89 5.94 -5.05 6.72
C SER A 89 6.49 -6.44 6.36
N HIS A 90 7.34 -6.53 5.33
CA HIS A 90 7.93 -7.78 4.87
C HIS A 90 9.26 -8.05 5.59
N VAL A 91 9.29 -9.07 6.44
CA VAL A 91 10.51 -9.59 7.06
C VAL A 91 11.09 -10.63 6.11
N VAL A 92 12.25 -10.33 5.52
CA VAL A 92 12.89 -11.16 4.49
C VAL A 92 13.91 -12.12 5.08
N CYS A 93 14.24 -13.20 4.39
CA CYS A 93 15.10 -14.27 4.95
C CYS A 93 16.60 -14.06 4.68
N HIS A 94 17.02 -13.11 3.84
CA HIS A 94 18.39 -12.80 3.41
C HIS A 94 19.17 -13.94 2.74
N VAL A 95 18.68 -15.17 2.75
CA VAL A 95 19.43 -16.36 2.27
C VAL A 95 18.90 -16.99 1.00
N CYS A 96 17.63 -16.72 0.61
CA CYS A 96 17.07 -17.28 -0.61
C CYS A 96 17.70 -16.66 -1.89
N ARG A 97 17.42 -17.27 -3.03
CA ARG A 97 17.96 -16.81 -4.32
C ARG A 97 17.60 -15.35 -4.61
N MET A 98 16.38 -14.93 -4.28
CA MET A 98 15.92 -13.56 -4.54
C MET A 98 16.62 -12.55 -3.62
N CYS A 99 16.75 -12.84 -2.34
CA CYS A 99 17.48 -11.98 -1.40
C CYS A 99 18.94 -11.80 -1.82
N ARG A 100 19.63 -12.87 -2.24
CA ARG A 100 21.01 -12.80 -2.72
C ARG A 100 21.18 -11.97 -4.02
N ARG A 101 20.08 -11.64 -4.70
CA ARG A 101 20.01 -10.76 -5.88
C ARG A 101 19.50 -9.37 -5.55
N ASN A 102 19.36 -9.03 -4.27
CA ASN A 102 18.75 -7.79 -3.79
C ASN A 102 17.27 -7.60 -4.24
N MET A 103 16.62 -8.69 -4.62
CA MET A 103 15.18 -8.70 -4.95
C MET A 103 14.35 -9.06 -3.71
N TYR A 104 14.49 -8.27 -2.66
CA TYR A 104 13.87 -8.54 -1.35
C TYR A 104 12.34 -8.60 -1.41
N HIS A 105 11.71 -7.79 -2.26
CA HIS A 105 10.26 -7.80 -2.51
C HIS A 105 9.75 -9.13 -3.07
N ALA A 106 10.61 -9.95 -3.65
CA ALA A 106 10.32 -11.28 -4.17
C ALA A 106 10.93 -12.39 -3.30
N CYS A 107 11.21 -12.14 -2.02
CA CYS A 107 11.76 -13.13 -1.10
C CYS A 107 10.85 -14.37 -1.03
N GLU A 108 11.42 -15.56 -1.25
CA GLU A 108 10.69 -16.84 -1.25
C GLU A 108 10.15 -17.23 0.13
N ASN A 109 10.74 -16.68 1.20
CA ASN A 109 10.41 -16.99 2.59
C ASN A 109 9.95 -15.74 3.35
N THR A 110 9.30 -14.81 2.68
CA THR A 110 8.79 -13.59 3.31
C THR A 110 7.80 -13.91 4.43
N ARG A 111 8.02 -13.32 5.60
CA ARG A 111 7.02 -13.27 6.68
C ARG A 111 6.45 -11.85 6.72
N ILE A 112 5.14 -11.75 6.90
CA ILE A 112 4.44 -10.45 6.91
C ILE A 112 3.99 -10.18 8.35
N ILE A 113 4.36 -8.99 8.86
CA ILE A 113 3.92 -8.46 10.15
C ILE A 113 2.39 -8.34 10.12
N GLY A 114 1.73 -8.71 11.22
CA GLY A 114 0.26 -8.72 11.29
C GLY A 114 -0.44 -9.88 10.57
N VAL A 115 0.33 -10.79 9.94
CA VAL A 115 -0.18 -11.99 9.25
C VAL A 115 0.52 -13.26 9.74
N HIS A 116 1.85 -13.31 9.65
CA HIS A 116 2.66 -14.47 10.04
C HIS A 116 3.31 -14.32 11.42
N MET A 117 3.20 -13.15 12.01
CA MET A 117 3.70 -12.76 13.31
C MET A 117 2.87 -11.58 13.82
N ASP A 118 2.92 -11.29 15.12
CA ASP A 118 2.15 -10.19 15.71
C ASP A 118 2.48 -8.85 15.06
N GLY A 119 1.44 -8.04 14.89
CA GLY A 119 1.44 -6.79 14.16
C GLY A 119 1.21 -5.54 15.02
N ALA A 120 0.89 -4.45 14.35
CA ALA A 120 0.92 -3.10 14.90
C ALA A 120 -0.45 -2.61 15.42
N PHE A 121 -1.51 -3.39 15.37
CA PHE A 121 -2.76 -3.01 16.03
C PHE A 121 -2.68 -3.36 17.53
N ALA A 122 -1.70 -2.75 18.20
CA ALA A 122 -1.40 -2.87 19.61
C ALA A 122 -0.69 -1.61 20.10
N GLU A 123 -0.68 -1.38 21.41
CA GLU A 123 0.04 -0.24 22.00
C GLU A 123 1.56 -0.33 21.79
N TYR A 124 2.11 -1.54 21.74
CA TYR A 124 3.53 -1.82 21.52
C TYR A 124 3.70 -2.95 20.50
N ILE A 125 4.76 -2.86 19.70
CA ILE A 125 5.19 -3.92 18.78
C ILE A 125 6.69 -4.17 18.93
N ALA A 126 7.08 -5.44 18.94
CA ALA A 126 8.47 -5.83 18.74
C ALA A 126 8.68 -6.16 17.25
N ILE A 127 9.73 -5.60 16.64
CA ILE A 127 9.98 -5.69 15.20
C ILE A 127 11.49 -5.76 14.95
N PRO A 128 11.98 -6.52 13.94
CA PRO A 128 13.40 -6.47 13.56
C PRO A 128 13.84 -5.03 13.28
N GLU A 129 14.97 -4.60 13.86
CA GLU A 129 15.47 -3.24 13.66
C GLU A 129 15.66 -2.90 12.18
N GLU A 130 16.05 -3.88 11.37
CA GLU A 130 16.26 -3.71 9.92
C GLU A 130 15.02 -3.30 9.15
N ASN A 131 13.82 -3.65 9.67
CA ASN A 131 12.55 -3.27 9.07
C ASN A 131 12.12 -1.85 9.41
N LEU A 132 12.76 -1.19 10.37
CA LEU A 132 12.42 0.16 10.78
C LEU A 132 12.97 1.21 9.84
N VAL A 133 12.15 2.21 9.56
CA VAL A 133 12.49 3.39 8.76
C VAL A 133 12.34 4.63 9.63
N LYS A 134 13.47 5.26 9.95
CA LYS A 134 13.48 6.53 10.71
C LYS A 134 12.86 7.64 9.87
N LEU A 135 11.93 8.36 10.46
CA LEU A 135 11.22 9.45 9.79
C LEU A 135 11.82 10.81 10.16
N PRO A 136 12.07 11.70 9.19
CA PRO A 136 12.38 13.10 9.44
C PRO A 136 11.24 13.79 10.18
N GLY A 137 11.56 14.77 11.03
CA GLY A 137 10.55 15.55 11.77
C GLY A 137 9.57 16.34 10.90
N SER A 138 9.87 16.49 9.60
CA SER A 138 8.97 17.10 8.62
C SER A 138 7.84 16.15 8.13
N VAL A 139 7.93 14.85 8.41
CA VAL A 139 6.87 13.88 8.08
C VAL A 139 5.80 13.88 9.18
N PRO A 140 4.55 14.28 8.89
CA PRO A 140 3.47 14.23 9.86
C PRO A 140 3.19 12.79 10.31
N LEU A 141 2.81 12.59 11.58
CA LEU A 141 2.52 11.24 12.12
C LEU A 141 1.43 10.53 11.33
N GLU A 142 0.39 11.25 10.90
CA GLU A 142 -0.67 10.67 10.06
C GLU A 142 -0.09 10.11 8.76
N ALA A 143 0.76 10.89 8.09
CA ALA A 143 1.44 10.44 6.87
C ALA A 143 2.37 9.26 7.15
N GLY A 144 3.07 9.27 8.28
CA GLY A 144 3.92 8.16 8.73
C GLY A 144 3.19 6.83 8.83
N SER A 145 1.92 6.83 9.28
CA SER A 145 1.11 5.62 9.41
C SER A 145 0.67 4.98 8.09
N VAL A 146 0.78 5.70 6.97
CA VAL A 146 0.38 5.22 5.64
C VAL A 146 1.56 5.09 4.65
N LEU A 147 2.80 5.22 5.13
CA LEU A 147 4.00 5.11 4.28
C LEU A 147 4.20 3.69 3.73
N GLU A 148 3.81 2.67 4.47
CA GLU A 148 3.92 1.29 4.02
C GLU A 148 3.11 1.04 2.73
N PRO A 149 1.78 1.30 2.68
CA PRO A 149 1.02 1.17 1.45
C PRO A 149 1.37 2.22 0.40
N PHE A 150 1.82 3.43 0.81
CA PHE A 150 2.34 4.43 -0.10
C PHE A 150 3.56 3.92 -0.87
N GLY A 151 4.41 3.13 -0.23
CA GLY A 151 5.52 2.46 -0.90
C GLY A 151 5.09 1.55 -2.06
N ASN A 152 3.91 0.92 -2.00
CA ASN A 152 3.38 0.16 -3.14
C ASN A 152 3.04 1.07 -4.32
N ALA A 153 2.44 2.24 -4.06
CA ALA A 153 2.17 3.24 -5.09
C ALA A 153 3.48 3.78 -5.70
N VAL A 154 4.48 4.10 -4.86
CA VAL A 154 5.81 4.55 -5.31
C VAL A 154 6.48 3.48 -6.17
N HIS A 155 6.50 2.21 -5.75
CA HIS A 155 7.08 1.12 -6.53
C HIS A 155 6.39 0.97 -7.88
N THR A 156 5.06 1.04 -7.92
CA THR A 156 4.30 0.92 -9.16
C THR A 156 4.67 2.02 -10.15
N VAL A 157 4.65 3.29 -9.72
CA VAL A 157 5.00 4.43 -10.58
C VAL A 157 6.47 4.38 -10.98
N GLN A 158 7.39 4.06 -10.06
CA GLN A 158 8.83 4.01 -10.33
C GLN A 158 9.24 2.87 -11.28
N SER A 159 8.39 1.85 -11.43
CA SER A 159 8.66 0.70 -12.30
C SER A 159 8.58 1.04 -13.80
N VAL A 160 7.96 2.15 -14.16
CA VAL A 160 7.75 2.66 -15.52
C VAL A 160 8.26 4.10 -15.63
N ASP A 161 8.57 4.57 -16.83
CA ASP A 161 8.95 5.98 -17.01
C ASP A 161 7.71 6.83 -17.27
N VAL A 162 7.35 7.70 -16.31
CA VAL A 162 6.19 8.61 -16.41
C VAL A 162 6.54 10.02 -16.87
N ARG A 163 7.81 10.34 -16.99
CA ARG A 163 8.26 11.72 -17.29
C ARG A 163 7.83 12.18 -18.69
N GLY A 164 7.11 13.28 -18.73
CA GLY A 164 6.60 13.83 -19.99
C GLY A 164 5.49 13.01 -20.64
N LYS A 165 4.87 12.08 -19.89
CA LYS A 165 3.91 11.10 -20.41
C LYS A 165 2.51 11.31 -19.86
N ARG A 166 1.50 10.88 -20.63
CA ARG A 166 0.12 10.70 -20.17
C ARG A 166 0.01 9.37 -19.45
N VAL A 167 -0.45 9.43 -18.20
CA VAL A 167 -0.59 8.29 -17.31
C VAL A 167 -2.07 8.05 -17.00
N VAL A 168 -2.53 6.82 -17.19
CA VAL A 168 -3.86 6.37 -16.76
C VAL A 168 -3.71 5.52 -15.50
N VAL A 169 -4.47 5.84 -14.45
CA VAL A 169 -4.56 5.02 -13.23
C VAL A 169 -5.92 4.34 -13.23
N THR A 170 -5.95 3.01 -13.40
CA THR A 170 -7.20 2.24 -13.36
C THR A 170 -7.43 1.67 -11.97
N GLY A 171 -8.54 2.07 -11.35
CA GLY A 171 -8.84 1.75 -9.96
C GLY A 171 -8.15 2.68 -8.96
N VAL A 172 -8.86 3.70 -8.50
CA VAL A 172 -8.35 4.67 -7.52
C VAL A 172 -8.83 4.37 -6.10
N GLY A 173 -8.70 3.08 -5.71
CA GLY A 173 -8.78 2.66 -4.31
C GLY A 173 -7.64 3.28 -3.48
N PRO A 174 -7.50 2.91 -2.19
CA PRO A 174 -6.53 3.57 -1.27
C PRO A 174 -5.09 3.62 -1.78
N ILE A 175 -4.62 2.63 -2.56
CA ILE A 175 -3.26 2.65 -3.12
C ILE A 175 -3.25 3.42 -4.46
N GLY A 176 -4.25 3.19 -5.33
CA GLY A 176 -4.33 3.87 -6.63
C GLY A 176 -4.40 5.39 -6.52
N VAL A 177 -5.16 5.90 -5.54
CA VAL A 177 -5.24 7.34 -5.29
C VAL A 177 -3.88 7.93 -4.85
N MET A 178 -3.04 7.15 -4.17
CA MET A 178 -1.68 7.57 -3.80
C MET A 178 -0.71 7.56 -4.98
N ALA A 179 -0.96 6.76 -6.02
CA ALA A 179 -0.11 6.74 -7.21
C ALA A 179 -0.21 8.03 -8.03
N ILE A 180 -1.33 8.74 -7.96
CA ILE A 180 -1.57 10.00 -8.68
C ILE A 180 -0.54 11.08 -8.31
N PRO A 181 -0.43 11.51 -7.04
CA PRO A 181 0.55 12.53 -6.66
C PRO A 181 1.99 12.05 -6.84
N VAL A 182 2.28 10.74 -6.78
CA VAL A 182 3.61 10.20 -7.10
C VAL A 182 3.90 10.37 -8.58
N ALA A 183 2.99 9.99 -9.48
CA ALA A 183 3.17 10.17 -10.92
C ALA A 183 3.39 11.65 -11.28
N LYS A 184 2.63 12.55 -10.68
CA LYS A 184 2.78 14.00 -10.84
C LYS A 184 4.15 14.49 -10.37
N ALA A 185 4.58 14.06 -9.17
CA ALA A 185 5.87 14.43 -8.60
C ALA A 185 7.06 13.89 -9.41
N LEU A 186 6.89 12.78 -10.12
CA LEU A 186 7.90 12.18 -10.99
C LEU A 186 7.82 12.68 -12.45
N GLY A 187 6.91 13.61 -12.76
CA GLY A 187 6.91 14.36 -14.03
C GLY A 187 5.91 13.88 -15.08
N ALA A 188 4.85 13.14 -14.70
CA ALA A 188 3.71 12.92 -15.59
C ALA A 188 3.10 14.26 -16.01
N VAL A 189 2.76 14.43 -17.31
CA VAL A 189 2.20 15.68 -17.84
C VAL A 189 0.68 15.72 -17.77
N GLU A 190 0.05 14.55 -17.80
CA GLU A 190 -1.39 14.42 -17.65
C GLU A 190 -1.71 13.10 -16.95
N ILE A 191 -2.62 13.14 -15.99
CA ILE A 191 -3.03 11.98 -15.20
C ILE A 191 -4.54 11.80 -15.30
N ILE A 192 -4.94 10.66 -15.86
CA ILE A 192 -6.34 10.25 -16.00
C ILE A 192 -6.61 9.16 -14.97
N ALA A 193 -7.68 9.31 -14.18
CA ALA A 193 -8.07 8.35 -13.16
C ALA A 193 -9.42 7.71 -13.51
N THR A 194 -9.53 6.38 -13.40
CA THR A 194 -10.79 5.67 -13.65
C THR A 194 -11.20 4.83 -12.44
N ASP A 195 -12.48 4.88 -12.07
CA ASP A 195 -13.07 4.04 -11.01
C ASP A 195 -14.58 3.88 -11.23
N LEU A 196 -15.20 3.03 -10.42
CA LEU A 196 -16.66 2.83 -10.35
C LEU A 196 -17.33 3.77 -9.33
N SER A 197 -16.56 4.42 -8.45
CA SER A 197 -17.04 5.19 -7.31
C SER A 197 -16.77 6.68 -7.49
N ASP A 198 -17.82 7.49 -7.52
CA ASP A 198 -17.71 8.95 -7.59
C ASP A 198 -16.95 9.51 -6.39
N TYR A 199 -17.10 8.91 -5.21
CA TYR A 199 -16.35 9.28 -4.02
C TYR A 199 -14.83 9.16 -4.24
N ARG A 200 -14.39 8.05 -4.81
CA ARG A 200 -12.97 7.79 -5.10
C ARG A 200 -12.46 8.66 -6.25
N LEU A 201 -13.29 8.90 -7.25
CA LEU A 201 -12.95 9.80 -8.37
C LEU A 201 -12.80 11.25 -7.89
N LYS A 202 -13.68 11.69 -6.97
CA LYS A 202 -13.52 12.99 -6.33
C LYS A 202 -12.19 13.07 -5.56
N LEU A 203 -11.87 12.05 -4.77
CA LEU A 203 -10.59 12.00 -4.05
C LEU A 203 -9.40 12.01 -5.01
N ALA A 204 -9.48 11.29 -6.14
CA ALA A 204 -8.46 11.29 -7.18
C ALA A 204 -8.23 12.69 -7.77
N SER A 205 -9.32 13.44 -8.04
CA SER A 205 -9.23 14.84 -8.46
C SER A 205 -8.61 15.73 -7.38
N ASP A 206 -9.00 15.56 -6.11
CA ASP A 206 -8.48 16.35 -4.98
C ASP A 206 -6.97 16.14 -4.75
N VAL A 207 -6.40 14.99 -5.15
CA VAL A 207 -4.97 14.70 -5.06
C VAL A 207 -4.19 14.97 -6.35
N GLY A 208 -4.88 15.41 -7.42
CA GLY A 208 -4.23 15.96 -8.61
C GLY A 208 -4.39 15.17 -9.90
N ALA A 209 -5.41 14.29 -10.04
CA ALA A 209 -5.80 13.78 -11.35
C ALA A 209 -6.38 14.93 -12.20
N ASP A 210 -5.96 15.01 -13.45
CA ASP A 210 -6.39 16.06 -14.38
C ASP A 210 -7.76 15.71 -15.01
N VAL A 211 -8.00 14.41 -15.24
CA VAL A 211 -9.27 13.87 -15.75
C VAL A 211 -9.71 12.71 -14.87
N VAL A 212 -11.00 12.64 -14.57
CA VAL A 212 -11.61 11.51 -13.84
C VAL A 212 -12.76 10.93 -14.65
N ILE A 213 -12.84 9.59 -14.73
CA ILE A 213 -13.82 8.89 -15.57
C ILE A 213 -14.55 7.85 -14.72
N ASN A 214 -15.87 7.99 -14.57
CA ASN A 214 -16.71 6.96 -13.99
C ASN A 214 -17.03 5.90 -15.05
N VAL A 215 -16.40 4.73 -14.93
CA VAL A 215 -16.54 3.65 -15.94
C VAL A 215 -17.90 2.94 -15.96
N LYS A 216 -18.83 3.32 -15.08
CA LYS A 216 -20.24 2.92 -15.15
C LYS A 216 -21.03 3.79 -16.13
N GLU A 217 -20.60 5.03 -16.33
CA GLU A 217 -21.35 6.04 -17.07
C GLU A 217 -20.70 6.37 -18.41
N GLN A 218 -19.38 6.18 -18.51
CA GLN A 218 -18.58 6.61 -19.66
C GLN A 218 -17.69 5.46 -20.14
N ASP A 219 -17.37 5.46 -21.43
CA ASP A 219 -16.37 4.55 -22.00
C ASP A 219 -14.96 5.15 -21.83
N PRO A 220 -14.14 4.60 -20.90
CA PRO A 220 -12.82 5.14 -20.64
C PRO A 220 -11.86 4.92 -21.81
N VAL A 221 -12.06 3.86 -22.62
CA VAL A 221 -11.21 3.57 -23.79
C VAL A 221 -11.38 4.66 -24.83
N GLN A 222 -12.65 4.94 -25.19
CA GLN A 222 -12.95 5.98 -26.18
C GLN A 222 -12.42 7.35 -25.76
N ILE A 223 -12.66 7.75 -24.49
CA ILE A 223 -12.20 9.05 -23.98
C ILE A 223 -10.67 9.15 -24.03
N VAL A 224 -9.95 8.12 -23.56
CA VAL A 224 -8.48 8.15 -23.57
C VAL A 224 -7.93 8.12 -24.99
N GLN A 225 -8.54 7.40 -25.91
CA GLN A 225 -8.16 7.39 -27.32
C GLN A 225 -8.40 8.76 -28.01
N ASP A 226 -9.50 9.43 -27.73
CA ASP A 226 -9.81 10.78 -28.24
C ASP A 226 -8.78 11.82 -27.73
N LEU A 227 -8.19 11.59 -26.55
CA LEU A 227 -7.08 12.37 -26.02
C LEU A 227 -5.72 11.99 -26.63
N GLY A 228 -5.65 10.96 -27.49
CA GLY A 228 -4.43 10.50 -28.16
C GLY A 228 -3.79 9.27 -27.53
N GLY A 229 -4.49 8.56 -26.65
CA GLY A 229 -4.04 7.35 -25.98
C GLY A 229 -3.19 7.56 -24.73
N ALA A 230 -2.84 6.50 -24.03
CA ALA A 230 -2.03 6.50 -22.83
C ALA A 230 -0.62 5.98 -23.11
N ASP A 231 0.41 6.70 -22.67
CA ASP A 231 1.79 6.20 -22.71
C ASP A 231 2.03 5.14 -21.63
N VAL A 232 1.38 5.33 -20.47
CA VAL A 232 1.53 4.46 -19.30
C VAL A 232 0.16 4.17 -18.69
N VAL A 233 -0.08 2.91 -18.33
CA VAL A 233 -1.21 2.52 -17.48
C VAL A 233 -0.70 1.92 -16.18
N LEU A 234 -1.18 2.45 -15.06
CA LEU A 234 -0.97 1.91 -13.71
C LEU A 234 -2.25 1.15 -13.33
N GLU A 235 -2.23 -0.16 -13.43
CA GLU A 235 -3.38 -1.00 -13.12
C GLU A 235 -3.40 -1.33 -11.63
N MET A 236 -4.37 -0.77 -10.90
CA MET A 236 -4.45 -0.80 -9.45
C MET A 236 -5.74 -1.46 -8.94
N SER A 237 -6.63 -1.89 -9.86
CA SER A 237 -7.95 -2.43 -9.51
C SER A 237 -7.98 -3.95 -9.35
N GLY A 238 -7.16 -4.67 -10.12
CA GLY A 238 -7.24 -6.14 -10.26
C GLY A 238 -8.46 -6.63 -11.06
N SER A 239 -9.22 -5.73 -11.69
CA SER A 239 -10.38 -6.09 -12.51
C SER A 239 -9.96 -6.54 -13.90
N GLU A 240 -10.45 -7.71 -14.35
CA GLU A 240 -10.22 -8.18 -15.72
C GLU A 240 -10.68 -7.15 -16.78
N LYS A 241 -11.81 -6.49 -16.52
CA LYS A 241 -12.32 -5.45 -17.42
C LYS A 241 -11.36 -4.26 -17.48
N ALA A 242 -10.86 -3.78 -16.32
CA ALA A 242 -9.94 -2.65 -16.27
C ALA A 242 -8.57 -3.00 -16.89
N LEU A 243 -8.09 -4.24 -16.71
CA LEU A 243 -6.89 -4.74 -17.37
C LEU A 243 -7.02 -4.68 -18.89
N ASN A 244 -8.11 -5.20 -19.47
CA ASN A 244 -8.34 -5.18 -20.91
C ASN A 244 -8.50 -3.73 -21.42
N GLN A 245 -9.30 -2.91 -20.75
CA GLN A 245 -9.47 -1.49 -21.10
C GLN A 245 -8.12 -0.76 -21.06
N GLY A 246 -7.29 -1.02 -20.03
CA GLY A 246 -5.94 -0.45 -19.94
C GLY A 246 -5.07 -0.82 -21.13
N LEU A 247 -5.07 -2.08 -21.54
CA LEU A 247 -4.33 -2.53 -22.73
C LEU A 247 -4.83 -1.90 -24.04
N GLU A 248 -6.14 -1.65 -24.16
CA GLU A 248 -6.73 -0.97 -25.29
C GLU A 248 -6.34 0.51 -25.35
N MET A 249 -6.26 1.19 -24.19
CA MET A 249 -5.88 2.61 -24.05
C MET A 249 -4.42 2.89 -24.40
N ILE A 250 -3.51 1.91 -24.17
CA ILE A 250 -2.06 2.13 -24.35
C ILE A 250 -1.72 2.29 -25.84
N VAL A 251 -0.92 3.32 -26.12
CA VAL A 251 -0.33 3.54 -27.44
C VAL A 251 0.74 2.49 -27.77
N PRO A 252 1.06 2.22 -29.05
CA PRO A 252 2.18 1.36 -29.41
C PRO A 252 3.49 1.80 -28.73
N GLY A 253 4.22 0.84 -28.17
CA GLY A 253 5.47 1.08 -27.42
C GLY A 253 5.28 1.57 -25.98
N GLY A 254 4.03 1.70 -25.49
CA GLY A 254 3.75 2.13 -24.12
C GLY A 254 3.98 1.04 -23.06
N GLU A 255 3.70 1.37 -21.81
CA GLU A 255 3.98 0.51 -20.65
C GLU A 255 2.78 0.32 -19.73
N MET A 256 2.62 -0.88 -19.16
CA MET A 256 1.65 -1.17 -18.12
C MET A 256 2.34 -1.71 -16.86
N ALA A 257 2.06 -1.11 -15.71
CA ALA A 257 2.44 -1.66 -14.39
C ALA A 257 1.17 -2.18 -13.69
N ILE A 258 1.19 -3.45 -13.28
CA ILE A 258 0.05 -4.13 -12.67
C ILE A 258 0.35 -4.40 -11.20
N LEU A 259 -0.36 -3.74 -10.30
CA LEU A 259 -0.35 -3.98 -8.85
C LEU A 259 -1.65 -4.65 -8.39
N GLY A 260 -2.77 -4.34 -9.01
CA GLY A 260 -4.07 -4.93 -8.69
C GLY A 260 -4.02 -6.45 -8.81
N LEU A 261 -4.55 -7.17 -7.80
CA LEU A 261 -4.58 -8.63 -7.78
C LEU A 261 -5.96 -9.11 -8.25
N PRO A 262 -6.07 -9.76 -9.42
CA PRO A 262 -7.31 -10.38 -9.83
C PRO A 262 -7.71 -11.54 -8.92
N ASP A 263 -8.99 -11.63 -8.58
CA ASP A 263 -9.53 -12.74 -7.77
C ASP A 263 -9.51 -14.08 -8.54
N ASN A 264 -9.58 -14.01 -9.87
CA ASN A 264 -9.66 -15.17 -10.75
C ASN A 264 -8.64 -15.07 -11.90
N ARG A 265 -8.57 -16.12 -12.69
CA ARG A 265 -7.84 -16.08 -13.97
C ARG A 265 -8.46 -15.04 -14.89
N VAL A 266 -7.63 -14.27 -15.57
CA VAL A 266 -8.05 -13.23 -16.50
C VAL A 266 -7.73 -13.63 -17.94
N SER A 267 -8.59 -13.25 -18.88
CA SER A 267 -8.39 -13.41 -20.32
C SER A 267 -7.94 -12.09 -20.93
N LEU A 268 -6.84 -12.11 -21.67
CA LEU A 268 -6.27 -10.93 -22.31
C LEU A 268 -6.04 -11.20 -23.80
N ASP A 269 -6.34 -10.21 -24.66
CA ASP A 269 -5.96 -10.25 -26.07
C ASP A 269 -4.50 -9.88 -26.24
N LEU A 270 -3.63 -10.88 -26.05
CA LEU A 270 -2.17 -10.68 -26.15
C LEU A 270 -1.74 -10.35 -27.58
N ALA A 271 -2.41 -10.91 -28.61
CA ALA A 271 -1.98 -10.72 -29.99
C ALA A 271 -2.13 -9.25 -30.42
N ASN A 272 -3.31 -8.68 -30.22
CA ASN A 272 -3.62 -7.33 -30.69
C ASN A 272 -3.15 -6.25 -29.70
N ASN A 273 -3.33 -6.48 -28.39
CA ASN A 273 -3.12 -5.44 -27.39
C ASN A 273 -1.73 -5.45 -26.76
N VAL A 274 -0.95 -6.52 -26.94
CA VAL A 274 0.42 -6.59 -26.36
C VAL A 274 1.45 -6.72 -27.47
N VAL A 275 1.39 -7.81 -28.25
CA VAL A 275 2.43 -8.12 -29.25
C VAL A 275 2.41 -7.14 -30.41
N SER A 276 1.23 -6.87 -31.02
CA SER A 276 1.10 -5.94 -32.14
C SER A 276 1.44 -4.49 -31.77
N LYS A 277 1.22 -4.09 -30.51
CA LYS A 277 1.58 -2.76 -30.02
C LYS A 277 3.02 -2.69 -29.47
N GLY A 278 3.71 -3.82 -29.25
CA GLY A 278 5.04 -3.84 -28.68
C GLY A 278 5.14 -3.25 -27.27
N ILE A 279 4.09 -3.42 -26.43
CA ILE A 279 4.06 -2.85 -25.10
C ILE A 279 4.86 -3.67 -24.08
N THR A 280 5.27 -3.04 -23.00
CA THR A 280 5.88 -3.70 -21.84
C THR A 280 4.87 -3.83 -20.71
N ILE A 281 4.72 -5.05 -20.15
CA ILE A 281 3.89 -5.31 -18.97
C ILE A 281 4.81 -5.69 -17.80
N ARG A 282 4.60 -5.06 -16.63
CA ARG A 282 5.35 -5.31 -15.40
C ARG A 282 4.40 -5.69 -14.26
N GLY A 283 4.61 -6.85 -13.64
CA GLY A 283 3.96 -7.21 -12.37
C GLY A 283 4.67 -6.55 -11.19
N ILE A 284 3.89 -5.96 -10.29
CA ILE A 284 4.41 -5.27 -9.11
C ILE A 284 4.01 -6.04 -7.86
N THR A 285 4.95 -6.25 -6.95
CA THR A 285 4.69 -6.82 -5.64
C THR A 285 5.52 -6.13 -4.57
N GLY A 286 4.88 -5.76 -3.47
CA GLY A 286 5.55 -5.11 -2.34
C GLY A 286 6.32 -3.86 -2.73
N ARG A 287 7.45 -3.65 -2.08
CA ARG A 287 8.31 -2.47 -2.19
C ARG A 287 9.75 -2.90 -2.46
N ARG A 288 10.45 -2.19 -3.31
CA ARG A 288 11.91 -2.39 -3.45
C ARG A 288 12.59 -1.86 -2.20
N LEU A 289 13.14 -2.75 -1.39
CA LEU A 289 13.86 -2.42 -0.19
C LEU A 289 15.30 -1.99 -0.57
N TRP A 290 15.77 -0.79 -0.29
CA TRP A 290 15.11 0.31 0.48
C TRP A 290 14.76 1.50 -0.42
N GLU A 291 15.09 1.38 -1.68
CA GLU A 291 14.94 2.39 -2.72
C GLU A 291 13.54 3.06 -2.71
N THR A 292 12.50 2.23 -2.59
CA THR A 292 11.11 2.72 -2.58
C THR A 292 10.79 3.51 -1.31
N TRP A 293 11.35 3.09 -0.16
CA TRP A 293 11.19 3.79 1.10
C TRP A 293 11.89 5.15 1.09
N ASP A 294 13.14 5.20 0.62
CA ASP A 294 13.92 6.43 0.54
C ASP A 294 13.22 7.47 -0.34
N LEU A 295 12.74 7.05 -1.52
CA LEU A 295 11.98 7.93 -2.41
C LEU A 295 10.65 8.35 -1.77
N GLY A 296 9.89 7.43 -1.18
CA GLY A 296 8.61 7.73 -0.54
C GLY A 296 8.73 8.73 0.60
N VAL A 297 9.67 8.51 1.51
CA VAL A 297 9.97 9.44 2.60
C VAL A 297 10.42 10.80 2.07
N SER A 298 11.27 10.83 1.03
CA SER A 298 11.73 12.06 0.40
C SER A 298 10.59 12.86 -0.22
N LEU A 299 9.65 12.21 -0.93
CA LEU A 299 8.49 12.87 -1.54
C LEU A 299 7.59 13.53 -0.49
N VAL A 300 7.37 12.85 0.64
CA VAL A 300 6.53 13.37 1.73
C VAL A 300 7.27 14.46 2.51
N SER A 301 8.52 14.22 2.90
CA SER A 301 9.29 15.16 3.71
C SER A 301 9.61 16.47 3.00
N SER A 302 9.73 16.44 1.66
CA SER A 302 9.91 17.63 0.82
C SER A 302 8.61 18.36 0.50
N GLY A 303 7.44 17.84 0.92
CA GLY A 303 6.13 18.43 0.61
C GLY A 303 5.66 18.23 -0.84
N LYS A 304 6.36 17.43 -1.66
CA LYS A 304 5.93 17.11 -3.04
C LYS A 304 4.67 16.23 -3.06
N VAL A 305 4.48 15.40 -2.03
CA VAL A 305 3.29 14.58 -1.86
C VAL A 305 2.71 14.81 -0.46
N ASP A 306 1.44 15.20 -0.40
CA ASP A 306 0.69 15.37 0.84
C ASP A 306 -0.23 14.17 1.07
N LEU A 307 0.24 13.22 1.87
CA LEU A 307 -0.53 12.01 2.22
C LEU A 307 -1.72 12.28 3.14
N LYS A 308 -1.82 13.46 3.79
CA LYS A 308 -3.00 13.79 4.59
C LYS A 308 -4.27 13.82 3.76
N LYS A 309 -4.16 14.19 2.47
CA LYS A 309 -5.31 14.25 1.55
C LYS A 309 -5.92 12.88 1.27
N VAL A 310 -5.16 11.79 1.42
CA VAL A 310 -5.67 10.43 1.20
C VAL A 310 -6.21 9.79 2.48
N ILE A 311 -5.97 10.39 3.65
CA ILE A 311 -6.48 9.95 4.94
C ILE A 311 -7.87 10.58 5.13
N THR A 312 -8.91 9.80 4.97
CA THR A 312 -10.29 10.30 4.97
C THR A 312 -11.01 10.10 6.31
N HIS A 313 -10.55 9.16 7.12
CA HIS A 313 -11.16 8.83 8.40
C HIS A 313 -10.09 8.59 9.47
N GLN A 314 -10.36 9.05 10.68
CA GLN A 314 -9.54 8.77 11.86
C GLN A 314 -10.47 8.36 13.00
N PHE A 315 -10.09 7.30 13.72
CA PHE A 315 -10.84 6.77 14.86
C PHE A 315 -9.91 6.57 16.05
N ASP A 316 -10.47 6.60 17.25
CA ASP A 316 -9.74 6.13 18.42
C ASP A 316 -9.55 4.60 18.34
N PHE A 317 -8.49 4.09 18.95
CA PHE A 317 -8.13 2.66 18.88
C PHE A 317 -9.27 1.74 19.33
N LYS A 318 -10.06 2.19 20.32
CA LYS A 318 -11.21 1.46 20.85
C LYS A 318 -12.38 1.40 19.89
N ASP A 319 -12.46 2.32 18.93
CA ASP A 319 -13.54 2.40 17.94
C ASP A 319 -13.21 1.62 16.64
N TYR A 320 -12.34 0.63 16.76
CA TYR A 320 -11.85 -0.16 15.62
C TYR A 320 -12.96 -0.79 14.77
N GLU A 321 -14.09 -1.21 15.37
CA GLU A 321 -15.22 -1.77 14.62
C GLU A 321 -15.82 -0.75 13.65
N ALA A 322 -15.97 0.50 14.09
CA ALA A 322 -16.42 1.60 13.24
C ALA A 322 -15.40 1.89 12.13
N ALA A 323 -14.11 1.83 12.46
CA ALA A 323 -13.03 2.00 11.48
C ALA A 323 -13.02 0.89 10.41
N PHE A 324 -13.19 -0.38 10.79
CA PHE A 324 -13.36 -1.48 9.83
C PHE A 324 -14.63 -1.31 8.99
N SER A 325 -15.73 -0.88 9.60
CA SER A 325 -16.98 -0.62 8.87
C SER A 325 -16.81 0.49 7.83
N ALA A 326 -16.12 1.58 8.17
CA ALA A 326 -15.80 2.67 7.26
C ALA A 326 -14.93 2.17 6.08
N MET A 327 -13.91 1.35 6.35
CA MET A 327 -13.07 0.76 5.30
C MET A 327 -13.86 -0.16 4.36
N MET A 328 -14.76 -0.99 4.91
CA MET A 328 -15.58 -1.93 4.14
C MET A 328 -16.72 -1.25 3.37
N SER A 329 -17.10 -0.03 3.71
CA SER A 329 -18.15 0.71 3.00
C SER A 329 -17.79 1.04 1.54
N GLY A 330 -16.48 1.04 1.21
CA GLY A 330 -15.98 1.48 -0.10
C GLY A 330 -15.93 3.01 -0.29
N ASN A 331 -16.42 3.79 0.67
CA ASN A 331 -16.44 5.25 0.68
C ASN A 331 -15.35 5.80 1.60
N SER A 332 -14.14 5.29 1.46
CA SER A 332 -12.96 5.74 2.20
C SER A 332 -11.71 5.73 1.32
N GLY A 333 -10.78 6.64 1.62
CA GLY A 333 -9.38 6.50 1.31
C GLY A 333 -8.70 5.67 2.41
N LYS A 334 -7.63 6.20 3.02
CA LYS A 334 -7.00 5.52 4.18
C LYS A 334 -7.78 5.84 5.46
N VAL A 335 -7.96 4.80 6.28
CA VAL A 335 -8.59 4.86 7.61
C VAL A 335 -7.49 4.64 8.65
N VAL A 336 -7.35 5.59 9.58
CA VAL A 336 -6.29 5.61 10.60
C VAL A 336 -6.89 5.39 11.99
N LEU A 337 -6.22 4.59 12.80
CA LEU A 337 -6.47 4.37 14.22
C LEU A 337 -5.46 5.18 15.05
N ASN A 338 -5.93 5.99 15.99
CA ASN A 338 -5.12 6.64 17.00
C ASN A 338 -4.88 5.65 18.14
N VAL A 339 -3.71 5.03 18.20
CA VAL A 339 -3.42 3.93 19.14
C VAL A 339 -2.98 4.47 20.49
N SER A 340 -2.01 5.39 20.48
CA SER A 340 -1.47 6.00 21.70
C SER A 340 -1.24 7.51 21.48
N GLN A 341 -1.21 8.25 22.59
CA GLN A 341 -0.83 9.67 22.61
C GLN A 341 0.68 9.84 22.82
#